data_cc18dd2366bb951af8bd013dfc8ce4ea
#
_entry.id   cc18dd2366bb951af8bd013dfc8ce4ea
#
_cell.length_a   1.000
_cell.length_b   1.000
_cell.length_c   1.000
_cell.angle_alpha   90.00
_cell.angle_beta   90.00
_cell.angle_gamma   90.00
#
_symmetry.space_group_name_H-M   'P 1'
#
loop_
_entity.id
_entity.type
_entity.pdbx_description
1 polymer ?
#
loop_
_entity_poly.entity_id
_entity_poly.type
_entity_poly.pdbx_seq_one_letter_code
_entity_poly.pdbx_strand_id
1 'polypeptide(L)'
;MEPTIHRLKPAEKRNSDLIVGRAYEILDAHTHFRGRAARFEFVCREDVLVVRGAVATFYLKQLLQRVLKDVDGIRVVDNQVTVATMGTRL
;
A
#
# COMPACT_ATOMS: atom_id res chain seq x y z
N MET A 1 -21.03 -23.84 -5.67
CA MET A 1 -20.58 -23.43 -5.63
C MET A 1 -20.25 -22.60 -5.18
N GLU A 2 -19.88 -22.34 -5.02
CA GLU A 2 -19.50 -21.74 -4.58
C GLU A 2 -18.92 -20.73 -4.89
N PRO A 3 -19.17 -20.01 -4.81
CA PRO A 3 -18.78 -18.82 -5.09
C PRO A 3 -17.64 -18.53 -4.46
N THR A 4 -17.41 -19.18 -3.77
CA THR A 4 -16.33 -19.08 -3.15
C THR A 4 -15.23 -18.91 -3.93
N ILE A 5 -15.40 -18.95 -5.05
CA ILE A 5 -14.42 -18.81 -5.87
C ILE A 5 -13.54 -17.76 -5.62
N HIS A 6 -13.90 -16.66 -5.19
CA HIS A 6 -13.02 -15.61 -5.00
C HIS A 6 -12.40 -15.60 -3.66
N ARG A 7 -12.66 -16.62 -2.89
CA ARG A 7 -12.10 -16.65 -1.61
C ARG A 7 -10.69 -17.05 -1.67
N LEU A 8 -9.81 -16.35 -1.02
CA LEU A 8 -8.43 -16.76 -0.93
C LEU A 8 -8.32 -18.02 -0.11
N LYS A 9 -7.35 -18.85 -0.45
CA LYS A 9 -7.06 -20.00 0.36
C LYS A 9 -6.47 -19.50 1.67
N PRO A 10 -6.57 -20.26 2.73
CA PRO A 10 -6.05 -19.81 4.02
C PRO A 10 -4.59 -19.37 3.96
N ALA A 11 -3.77 -20.08 3.21
CA ALA A 11 -2.38 -19.69 3.11
C ALA A 11 -2.21 -18.38 2.37
N GLU A 12 -2.99 -18.16 1.34
CA GLU A 12 -2.93 -16.93 0.58
C GLU A 12 -3.40 -15.76 1.41
N LYS A 13 -4.44 -15.96 2.18
CA LYS A 13 -4.92 -14.90 3.03
C LYS A 13 -3.88 -14.55 4.09
N ARG A 14 -3.21 -15.55 4.64
CA ARG A 14 -2.21 -15.30 5.64
C ARG A 14 -1.06 -14.55 5.06
N ASN A 15 -0.65 -14.89 3.84
CA ASN A 15 0.44 -14.18 3.19
C ASN A 15 0.04 -12.74 2.89
N SER A 16 -1.21 -12.51 2.49
CA SER A 16 -1.69 -11.16 2.24
C SER A 16 -1.65 -10.33 3.50
N ASP A 17 -2.05 -10.91 4.62
CA ASP A 17 -2.05 -10.17 5.88
C ASP A 17 -0.62 -9.84 6.30
N LEU A 18 0.31 -10.75 6.09
CA LEU A 18 1.69 -10.49 6.42
C LEU A 18 2.28 -9.40 5.54
N ILE A 19 1.94 -9.42 4.27
CA ILE A 19 2.45 -8.41 3.35
C ILE A 19 1.90 -7.04 3.71
N VAL A 20 0.62 -6.95 4.02
CA VAL A 20 0.02 -5.69 4.41
C VAL A 20 0.66 -5.18 5.71
N GLY A 21 0.88 -6.07 6.68
CA GLY A 21 1.53 -5.68 7.92
C GLY A 21 2.94 -5.18 7.69
N ARG A 22 3.66 -5.83 6.78
CA ARG A 22 5.01 -5.41 6.48
C ARG A 22 5.03 -4.05 5.80
N ALA A 23 4.04 -3.79 4.93
CA ALA A 23 3.95 -2.50 4.27
C ALA A 23 3.76 -1.38 5.30
N TYR A 24 2.89 -1.60 6.30
CA TYR A 24 2.72 -0.60 7.35
C TYR A 24 4.00 -0.41 8.14
N GLU A 25 4.72 -1.49 8.44
CA GLU A 25 5.95 -1.40 9.19
C GLU A 25 7.01 -0.60 8.44
N ILE A 26 7.13 -0.87 7.15
CA ILE A 26 8.13 -0.19 6.35
C ILE A 26 7.82 1.30 6.27
N LEU A 27 6.56 1.66 6.09
CA LEU A 27 6.20 3.06 6.03
C LEU A 27 6.42 3.74 7.37
N ASP A 28 6.06 3.07 8.45
CA ASP A 28 6.18 3.68 9.76
C ASP A 28 7.64 3.90 10.14
N ALA A 29 8.54 3.13 9.55
CA ALA A 29 9.95 3.30 9.80
C ALA A 29 10.59 4.36 8.90
N HIS A 30 9.87 4.81 7.87
CA HIS A 30 10.44 5.74 6.91
C HIS A 30 10.24 7.17 7.38
N THR A 31 11.27 7.97 7.27
CA THR A 31 11.25 9.34 7.76
C THR A 31 10.05 10.15 7.27
N HIS A 32 9.74 10.02 5.99
CA HIS A 32 8.67 10.83 5.41
C HIS A 32 7.27 10.32 5.74
N PHE A 33 7.16 9.08 6.18
CA PHE A 33 5.83 8.49 6.43
C PHE A 33 5.61 8.08 7.88
N ARG A 34 6.60 8.30 8.71
CA ARG A 34 6.49 7.92 10.11
C ARG A 34 5.32 8.62 10.75
N GLY A 35 4.51 7.88 11.47
CA GLY A 35 3.34 8.42 12.12
C GLY A 35 2.17 8.64 11.19
N ARG A 36 2.33 8.37 9.91
CA ARG A 36 1.27 8.57 8.93
C ARG A 36 0.87 7.31 8.21
N ALA A 37 1.50 6.20 8.55
CA ALA A 37 1.22 4.96 7.84
C ALA A 37 -0.25 4.57 7.93
N ALA A 38 -0.90 4.87 9.05
CA ALA A 38 -2.29 4.51 9.22
C ALA A 38 -3.23 5.29 8.30
N ARG A 39 -2.73 6.32 7.65
CA ARG A 39 -3.55 7.09 6.73
C ARG A 39 -3.66 6.42 5.37
N PHE A 40 -2.90 5.37 5.15
CA PHE A 40 -2.93 4.65 3.89
C PHE A 40 -3.68 3.35 4.07
N GLU A 41 -4.31 2.93 3.00
CA GLU A 41 -5.02 1.67 2.99
C GLU A 41 -4.28 0.74 2.04
N PHE A 42 -3.96 -0.45 2.51
CA PHE A 42 -3.28 -1.44 1.70
C PHE A 42 -4.15 -2.65 1.48
N VAL A 43 -4.15 -3.13 0.26
CA VAL A 43 -4.83 -4.37 -0.09
C VAL A 43 -3.85 -5.19 -0.90
N CYS A 44 -3.63 -6.42 -0.53
CA CYS A 44 -2.74 -7.30 -1.27
C CYS A 44 -3.56 -8.37 -1.95
N ARG A 45 -3.40 -8.49 -3.26
CA ARG A 45 -4.05 -9.53 -4.02
C ARG A 45 -2.98 -10.26 -4.78
N GLU A 46 -2.77 -11.51 -4.44
CA GLU A 46 -1.71 -12.30 -5.01
C GLU A 46 -0.39 -11.58 -4.80
N ASP A 47 0.26 -11.14 -5.85
CA ASP A 47 1.55 -10.46 -5.73
C ASP A 47 1.44 -8.97 -6.05
N VAL A 48 0.23 -8.42 -6.02
CA VAL A 48 0.02 -7.02 -6.27
C VAL A 48 -0.40 -6.33 -4.98
N LEU A 49 0.32 -5.29 -4.62
CA LEU A 49 -0.01 -4.50 -3.44
C LEU A 49 -0.67 -3.20 -3.91
N VAL A 50 -1.92 -3.03 -3.55
CA VAL A 50 -2.66 -1.82 -3.89
C VAL A 50 -2.56 -0.88 -2.70
N VAL A 51 -2.19 0.36 -2.93
CA VAL A 51 -2.15 1.35 -1.86
C VAL A 51 -3.02 2.53 -2.23
N ARG A 52 -3.83 2.97 -1.28
CA ARG A 52 -4.73 4.10 -1.46
C ARG A 52 -4.53 5.08 -0.32
N GLY A 53 -4.84 6.32 -0.59
CA GLY A 53 -4.71 7.37 0.40
C GLY A 53 -4.45 8.68 -0.30
N ALA A 54 -3.90 9.63 0.42
CA ALA A 54 -3.58 10.93 -0.15
C ALA A 54 -2.25 11.42 0.40
N VAL A 55 -1.49 12.07 -0.45
CA VAL A 55 -0.24 12.68 -0.03
C VAL A 55 -0.23 14.12 -0.53
N ALA A 56 0.63 14.93 0.05
CA ALA A 56 0.65 16.35 -0.25
C ALA A 56 1.34 16.68 -1.56
N THR A 57 2.26 15.85 -2.01
CA THR A 57 3.03 16.16 -3.20
C THR A 57 3.20 14.96 -4.09
N PHE A 58 3.48 15.22 -5.35
CA PHE A 58 3.74 14.15 -6.29
C PHE A 58 5.00 13.40 -5.94
N TYR A 59 5.97 14.12 -5.39
CA TYR A 59 7.21 13.50 -4.93
C TYR A 59 6.93 12.43 -3.88
N LEU A 60 6.03 12.73 -2.94
CA LEU A 60 5.69 11.74 -1.91
C LEU A 60 4.99 10.53 -2.49
N LYS A 61 4.19 10.72 -3.52
CA LYS A 61 3.54 9.61 -4.18
C LYS A 61 4.58 8.69 -4.83
N GLN A 62 5.57 9.26 -5.48
CA GLN A 62 6.60 8.46 -6.11
C GLN A 62 7.50 7.79 -5.07
N LEU A 63 7.79 8.50 -3.99
CA LEU A 63 8.61 7.94 -2.93
C LEU A 63 7.91 6.76 -2.28
N LEU A 64 6.60 6.90 -2.07
CA LEU A 64 5.79 5.82 -1.50
C LEU A 64 5.91 4.57 -2.34
N GLN A 65 5.79 4.71 -3.64
CA GLN A 65 5.88 3.55 -4.52
C GLN A 65 7.26 2.90 -4.43
N ARG A 66 8.30 3.72 -4.37
CA ARG A 66 9.66 3.19 -4.29
C ARG A 66 9.89 2.45 -2.98
N VAL A 67 9.40 3.01 -1.90
CA VAL A 67 9.57 2.41 -0.58
C VAL A 67 8.82 1.07 -0.52
N LEU A 68 7.62 1.03 -1.07
CA LEU A 68 6.83 -0.18 -1.00
C LEU A 68 7.34 -1.31 -1.88
N LYS A 69 8.18 -0.99 -2.84
CA LYS A 69 8.77 -2.04 -3.66
C LYS A 69 9.69 -2.95 -2.86
N ASP A 70 10.10 -2.50 -1.69
CA ASP A 70 10.97 -3.31 -0.85
C ASP A 70 10.19 -4.35 -0.04
N VAL A 71 8.88 -4.36 -0.14
CA VAL A 71 8.11 -5.37 0.58
C VAL A 71 8.25 -6.70 -0.14
N ASP A 72 8.72 -7.71 0.58
CA ASP A 72 8.90 -9.02 -0.01
C ASP A 72 7.57 -9.64 -0.34
N GLY A 73 7.53 -10.37 -1.42
CA GLY A 73 6.35 -11.12 -1.79
C GLY A 73 5.45 -10.42 -2.78
N ILE A 74 5.79 -9.18 -3.17
CA ILE A 74 4.99 -8.50 -4.16
C ILE A 74 5.79 -8.29 -5.42
N ARG A 75 5.09 -8.24 -6.53
CA ARG A 75 5.71 -8.02 -7.82
C ARG A 75 5.39 -6.61 -8.32
N VAL A 76 4.21 -6.13 -7.99
CA VAL A 76 3.75 -4.85 -8.49
C VAL A 76 3.15 -4.04 -7.35
N VAL A 77 3.44 -2.75 -7.31
CA VAL A 77 2.78 -1.82 -6.42
C VAL A 77 1.80 -1.02 -7.26
N ASP A 78 0.51 -1.19 -6.99
CA ASP A 78 -0.53 -0.45 -7.69
C ASP A 78 -0.81 0.79 -6.85
N ASN A 79 -0.21 1.88 -7.21
CA ASN A 79 -0.24 3.10 -6.41
C ASN A 79 -1.43 3.96 -6.82
N GLN A 80 -2.50 3.84 -6.07
CA GLN A 80 -3.73 4.59 -6.31
C GLN A 80 -3.86 5.78 -5.36
N VAL A 81 -2.75 6.22 -4.82
CA VAL A 81 -2.72 7.35 -3.91
C VAL A 81 -2.95 8.63 -4.72
N THR A 82 -3.76 9.53 -4.18
CA THR A 82 -4.02 10.80 -4.84
C THR A 82 -3.10 11.86 -4.26
N VAL A 83 -2.81 12.87 -5.05
CA VAL A 83 -2.00 13.99 -4.58
C VAL A 83 -2.95 15.14 -4.27
N ALA A 84 -3.00 15.48 -3.00
CA ALA A 84 -3.88 16.54 -2.55
C ALA A 84 -3.07 17.81 -2.46
N THR A 85 -2.96 18.53 -3.55
CA THR A 85 -2.10 19.67 -3.58
C THR A 85 -2.84 20.86 -3.04
N MET A 86 -2.65 21.08 -1.81
CA MET A 86 -3.26 22.19 -1.19
C MET A 86 -2.79 23.47 -1.73
N GLY A 87 -3.53 24.43 -1.78
CA GLY A 87 -3.08 25.72 -2.18
C GLY A 87 -2.91 25.92 -3.64
N THR A 88 -3.24 24.96 -4.35
CA THR A 88 -3.10 25.12 -5.70
C THR A 88 -4.25 25.88 -6.18
N ARG A 89 -5.17 26.07 -5.43
CA ARG A 89 -6.16 26.65 -5.88
C ARG A 89 -6.10 27.89 -5.69
N LEU A 90 -5.92 28.38 -5.88
CA LEU A 90 -5.68 29.55 -5.65
C LEU A 90 -6.02 30.27 -6.20
#